data_435a4532fb381f560b3aa28c36753ab9
#
_entry.id   435a4532fb381f560b3aa28c36753ab9
#
_cell.length_a   1.000
_cell.length_b   1.000
_cell.length_c   1.000
_cell.angle_alpha   90.00
_cell.angle_beta   90.00
_cell.angle_gamma   90.00
#
_symmetry.space_group_name_H-M   'P 1'
#
loop_
_entity.id
_entity.type
_entity.pdbx_description
1 polymer ?
#
loop_
_entity_poly.entity_id
_entity_poly.type
_entity_poly.pdbx_seq_one_letter_code
_entity_poly.pdbx_strand_id
1 'polypeptide(L)'
;HLTVLENITLGPRKLRKMPRQEADDLAERLLERVGLLDKRDAYPSQLSGGQKQRIAIARALAMEPDVMLFDEPTSALDPEMVGEVLEVMKDLAHDGMTMIIVTHEMGFAREVANKVVFMADGIIQEYGSPEKVFEHPQSERLISFLGKVLA
;
A
#
# COMPACT_ATOMS: atom_id res chain seq x y z
N HIS A 1 -3.26 4.37 -22.30
CA HIS A 1 -2.52 5.03 -23.39
C HIS A 1 -1.37 5.93 -22.90
N LEU A 2 -1.20 6.09 -21.60
CA LEU A 2 -0.09 6.81 -20.97
C LEU A 2 1.00 5.83 -20.53
N THR A 3 2.26 6.25 -20.64
CA THR A 3 3.38 5.50 -20.06
C THR A 3 3.33 5.55 -18.52
N VAL A 4 4.17 4.76 -17.87
CA VAL A 4 4.33 4.78 -16.40
C VAL A 4 4.70 6.18 -15.91
N LEU A 5 5.72 6.81 -16.53
CA LEU A 5 6.14 8.17 -16.20
C LEU A 5 4.98 9.17 -16.32
N GLU A 6 4.25 9.12 -17.43
CA GLU A 6 3.11 10.00 -17.69
C GLU A 6 1.97 9.78 -16.68
N ASN A 7 1.72 8.53 -16.26
CA ASN A 7 0.74 8.22 -15.22
C ASN A 7 1.10 8.86 -13.87
N ILE A 8 2.37 8.79 -13.47
CA ILE A 8 2.82 9.35 -12.19
C ILE A 8 2.81 10.89 -12.25
N THR A 9 3.27 11.48 -13.36
CA THR A 9 3.40 12.94 -13.48
C THR A 9 2.10 13.67 -13.76
N LEU A 10 1.05 12.98 -14.18
CA LEU A 10 -0.23 13.58 -14.56
C LEU A 10 -0.84 14.41 -13.44
N GLY A 11 -0.95 13.84 -12.24
CA GLY A 11 -1.50 14.52 -11.06
C GLY A 11 -0.72 15.77 -10.66
N PRO A 12 0.59 15.67 -10.38
CA PRO A 12 1.45 16.79 -10.05
C PRO A 12 1.37 17.94 -11.08
N ARG A 13 1.43 17.61 -12.37
CA ARG A 13 1.38 18.61 -13.43
C ARG A 13 0.01 19.28 -13.56
N LYS A 14 -1.08 18.50 -13.50
CA LYS A 14 -2.45 19.01 -13.72
C LYS A 14 -3.01 19.73 -12.49
N LEU A 15 -2.84 19.18 -11.31
CA LEU A 15 -3.47 19.66 -10.09
C LEU A 15 -2.57 20.58 -9.27
N ARG A 16 -1.26 20.26 -9.19
CA ARG A 16 -0.28 21.08 -8.46
C ARG A 16 0.46 22.06 -9.36
N LYS A 17 0.22 22.01 -10.67
CA LYS A 17 0.86 22.84 -11.69
C LYS A 17 2.39 22.78 -11.66
N MET A 18 2.92 21.64 -11.25
CA MET A 18 4.34 21.38 -11.18
C MET A 18 4.97 21.47 -12.59
N PRO A 19 6.12 22.13 -12.76
CA PRO A 19 6.85 22.15 -14.03
C PRO A 19 7.16 20.73 -14.50
N ARG A 20 7.22 20.52 -15.81
CA ARG A 20 7.42 19.19 -16.41
C ARG A 20 8.69 18.50 -15.87
N GLN A 21 9.81 19.21 -15.91
CA GLN A 21 11.09 18.64 -15.48
C GLN A 21 11.05 18.22 -14.00
N GLU A 22 10.50 19.05 -13.14
CA GLU A 22 10.34 18.76 -11.72
C GLU A 22 9.44 17.54 -11.47
N ALA A 23 8.35 17.42 -12.22
CA ALA A 23 7.45 16.28 -12.14
C ALA A 23 8.12 14.99 -12.65
N ASP A 24 8.90 15.06 -13.72
CA ASP A 24 9.63 13.93 -14.28
C ASP A 24 10.71 13.46 -13.27
N ASP A 25 11.48 14.38 -12.68
CA ASP A 25 12.49 14.09 -11.65
C ASP A 25 11.87 13.46 -10.38
N LEU A 26 10.71 13.97 -9.96
CA LEU A 26 9.95 13.38 -8.85
C LEU A 26 9.50 11.96 -9.17
N ALA A 27 8.94 11.74 -10.35
CA ALA A 27 8.47 10.43 -10.78
C ALA A 27 9.60 9.41 -10.87
N GLU A 28 10.78 9.80 -11.36
CA GLU A 28 11.95 8.92 -11.42
C GLU A 28 12.42 8.51 -10.03
N ARG A 29 12.51 9.43 -9.07
CA ARG A 29 12.85 9.11 -7.68
C ARG A 29 11.83 8.15 -7.05
N LEU A 30 10.53 8.34 -7.33
CA LEU A 30 9.49 7.45 -6.82
C LEU A 30 9.54 6.07 -7.48
N LEU A 31 9.84 6.00 -8.78
CA LEU A 31 10.04 4.74 -9.49
C LEU A 31 11.27 3.98 -8.97
N GLU A 32 12.36 4.69 -8.68
CA GLU A 32 13.54 4.10 -8.05
C GLU A 32 13.19 3.52 -6.68
N ARG A 33 12.44 4.27 -5.87
CA ARG A 33 11.97 3.84 -4.54
C ARG A 33 11.14 2.56 -4.57
N VAL A 34 10.30 2.37 -5.59
CA VAL A 34 9.49 1.15 -5.75
C VAL A 34 10.18 0.08 -6.62
N GLY A 35 11.45 0.29 -7.00
CA GLY A 35 12.26 -0.66 -7.75
C GLY A 35 11.84 -0.85 -9.21
N LEU A 36 11.28 0.18 -9.86
CA LEU A 36 10.71 0.09 -11.20
C LEU A 36 11.14 1.23 -12.14
N LEU A 37 12.33 1.82 -11.90
CA LEU A 37 12.86 2.89 -12.77
C LEU A 37 13.03 2.43 -14.23
N ASP A 38 13.40 1.17 -14.45
CA ASP A 38 13.51 0.56 -15.78
C ASP A 38 12.19 0.48 -16.55
N LYS A 39 11.07 0.64 -15.87
CA LYS A 39 9.71 0.61 -16.43
C LYS A 39 9.12 1.99 -16.73
N ARG A 40 9.89 3.08 -16.59
CA ARG A 40 9.40 4.45 -16.75
C ARG A 40 8.65 4.70 -18.07
N ASP A 41 9.17 4.13 -19.16
CA ASP A 41 8.63 4.31 -20.51
C ASP A 41 7.71 3.17 -20.95
N ALA A 42 7.47 2.17 -20.09
CA ALA A 42 6.56 1.06 -20.36
C ALA A 42 5.09 1.51 -20.26
N TYR A 43 4.20 0.78 -20.90
CA TYR A 43 2.76 0.93 -20.76
C TYR A 43 2.19 -0.03 -19.70
N PRO A 44 1.08 0.33 -19.04
CA PRO A 44 0.46 -0.53 -18.03
C PRO A 44 0.14 -1.95 -18.49
N SER A 45 -0.17 -2.15 -19.78
CA SER A 45 -0.41 -3.47 -20.36
C SER A 45 0.81 -4.39 -20.38
N GLN A 46 2.01 -3.84 -20.25
CA GLN A 46 3.29 -4.57 -20.27
C GLN A 46 3.78 -4.96 -18.87
N LEU A 47 3.00 -4.67 -17.83
CA LEU A 47 3.39 -4.82 -16.42
C LEU A 47 2.65 -5.98 -15.75
N SER A 48 3.33 -6.65 -14.82
CA SER A 48 2.69 -7.60 -13.91
C SER A 48 1.73 -6.91 -12.94
N GLY A 49 0.90 -7.69 -12.24
CA GLY A 49 -0.01 -7.18 -11.22
C GLY A 49 0.73 -6.43 -10.10
N GLY A 50 1.79 -7.03 -9.56
CA GLY A 50 2.61 -6.42 -8.51
C GLY A 50 3.31 -5.13 -8.97
N GLN A 51 3.82 -5.10 -10.22
CA GLN A 51 4.39 -3.88 -10.80
C GLN A 51 3.36 -2.77 -10.94
N LYS A 52 2.14 -3.09 -11.43
CA LYS A 52 1.03 -2.12 -11.50
C LYS A 52 0.69 -1.55 -10.13
N GLN A 53 0.64 -2.39 -9.10
CA GLN A 53 0.33 -1.98 -7.74
C GLN A 53 1.41 -1.06 -7.17
N ARG A 54 2.69 -1.39 -7.33
CA ARG A 54 3.80 -0.54 -6.89
C ARG A 54 3.81 0.81 -7.63
N ILE A 55 3.49 0.84 -8.91
CA ILE A 55 3.33 2.09 -9.68
C ILE A 55 2.12 2.89 -9.20
N ALA A 56 1.02 2.23 -8.83
CA ALA A 56 -0.14 2.93 -8.25
C ALA A 56 0.23 3.60 -6.91
N ILE A 57 1.06 2.96 -6.09
CA ILE A 57 1.61 3.55 -4.87
C ILE A 57 2.50 4.76 -5.20
N ALA A 58 3.43 4.63 -6.14
CA ALA A 58 4.29 5.73 -6.58
C ALA A 58 3.47 6.92 -7.12
N ARG A 59 2.42 6.64 -7.91
CA ARG A 59 1.49 7.66 -8.42
C ARG A 59 0.77 8.40 -7.29
N ALA A 60 0.33 7.70 -6.25
CA ALA A 60 -0.30 8.32 -5.08
C ALA A 60 0.70 9.18 -4.30
N LEU A 61 1.91 8.68 -4.08
CA LEU A 61 3.00 9.41 -3.41
C LEU A 61 3.41 10.69 -4.14
N ALA A 62 3.32 10.72 -5.48
CA ALA A 62 3.63 11.90 -6.28
C ALA A 62 2.72 13.11 -5.96
N MET A 63 1.58 12.88 -5.34
CA MET A 63 0.69 13.94 -4.85
C MET A 63 1.10 14.49 -3.48
N GLU A 64 2.15 13.92 -2.84
CA GLU A 64 2.65 14.27 -1.50
C GLU A 64 1.51 14.29 -0.46
N PRO A 65 0.79 13.18 -0.27
CA PRO A 65 -0.36 13.12 0.62
C PRO A 65 0.09 13.10 2.09
N ASP A 66 -0.72 13.69 2.97
CA ASP A 66 -0.54 13.57 4.42
C ASP A 66 -0.95 12.19 4.94
N VAL A 67 -1.88 11.53 4.25
CA VAL A 67 -2.41 10.19 4.60
C VAL A 67 -2.61 9.36 3.34
N MET A 68 -2.16 8.11 3.38
CA MET A 68 -2.43 7.12 2.33
C MET A 68 -3.50 6.13 2.78
N LEU A 69 -4.45 5.83 1.89
CA LEU A 69 -5.50 4.84 2.11
C LEU A 69 -5.25 3.63 1.20
N PHE A 70 -5.21 2.44 1.79
CA PHE A 70 -5.06 1.18 1.06
C PHE A 70 -6.28 0.30 1.34
N ASP A 71 -6.95 -0.12 0.29
CA ASP A 71 -8.08 -1.05 0.37
C ASP A 71 -7.68 -2.35 -0.31
N GLU A 72 -7.34 -3.36 0.50
CA GLU A 72 -6.88 -4.69 0.08
C GLU A 72 -5.82 -4.66 -1.05
N PRO A 73 -4.66 -4.02 -0.85
CA PRO A 73 -3.69 -3.75 -1.93
C PRO A 73 -3.10 -5.00 -2.58
N THR A 74 -3.26 -6.18 -1.96
CA THR A 74 -2.68 -7.44 -2.42
C THR A 74 -3.72 -8.47 -2.88
N SER A 75 -5.03 -8.22 -2.71
CA SER A 75 -6.10 -9.20 -2.92
C SER A 75 -6.21 -9.76 -4.35
N ALA A 76 -5.79 -8.99 -5.35
CA ALA A 76 -5.83 -9.36 -6.77
C ALA A 76 -4.45 -9.82 -7.31
N LEU A 77 -3.49 -10.08 -6.43
CA LEU A 77 -2.13 -10.46 -6.81
C LEU A 77 -1.87 -11.96 -6.60
N ASP A 78 -1.02 -12.51 -7.46
CA ASP A 78 -0.47 -13.84 -7.22
C ASP A 78 0.44 -13.82 -5.97
N PRO A 79 0.48 -14.91 -5.18
CA PRO A 79 1.27 -14.97 -3.93
C PRO A 79 2.73 -14.56 -4.08
N GLU A 80 3.34 -14.86 -5.25
CA GLU A 80 4.73 -14.48 -5.54
C GLU A 80 4.95 -12.97 -5.63
N MET A 81 3.90 -12.20 -5.95
CA MET A 81 3.96 -10.75 -6.13
C MET A 81 3.58 -9.98 -4.86
N VAL A 82 2.92 -10.63 -3.91
CA VAL A 82 2.44 -10.00 -2.67
C VAL A 82 3.60 -9.41 -1.86
N GLY A 83 4.67 -10.18 -1.70
CA GLY A 83 5.85 -9.78 -0.92
C GLY A 83 6.44 -8.45 -1.38
N GLU A 84 6.62 -8.26 -2.70
CA GLU A 84 7.20 -7.03 -3.26
C GLU A 84 6.36 -5.77 -2.96
N VAL A 85 5.03 -5.91 -2.95
CA VAL A 85 4.12 -4.80 -2.62
C VAL A 85 4.16 -4.49 -1.13
N LEU A 86 4.15 -5.53 -0.28
CA LEU A 86 4.21 -5.37 1.17
C LEU A 86 5.53 -4.74 1.62
N GLU A 87 6.66 -5.07 0.99
CA GLU A 87 7.96 -4.44 1.31
C GLU A 87 7.92 -2.92 1.03
N VAL A 88 7.38 -2.48 -0.11
CA VAL A 88 7.19 -1.05 -0.37
C VAL A 88 6.32 -0.39 0.71
N MET A 89 5.26 -1.05 1.16
CA MET A 89 4.40 -0.51 2.22
C MET A 89 5.09 -0.48 3.58
N LYS A 90 5.96 -1.45 3.89
CA LYS A 90 6.80 -1.43 5.10
C LYS A 90 7.77 -0.26 5.09
N ASP A 91 8.43 -0.01 3.96
CA ASP A 91 9.33 1.14 3.81
C ASP A 91 8.59 2.46 4.05
N LEU A 92 7.36 2.59 3.53
CA LEU A 92 6.53 3.77 3.79
C LEU A 92 6.19 3.93 5.28
N ALA A 93 5.89 2.84 5.97
CA ALA A 93 5.61 2.87 7.41
C ALA A 93 6.86 3.29 8.22
N HIS A 94 8.03 2.75 7.86
CA HIS A 94 9.31 3.12 8.49
C HIS A 94 9.67 4.59 8.28
N ASP A 95 9.32 5.16 7.13
CA ASP A 95 9.52 6.58 6.84
C ASP A 95 8.50 7.49 7.54
N GLY A 96 7.59 6.93 8.32
CA GLY A 96 6.61 7.68 9.10
C GLY A 96 5.37 8.13 8.31
N MET A 97 5.11 7.54 7.13
CA MET A 97 3.88 7.81 6.37
C MET A 97 2.66 7.40 7.18
N THR A 98 1.71 8.32 7.35
CA THR A 98 0.42 7.98 7.94
C THR A 98 -0.42 7.17 6.96
N MET A 99 -0.82 5.96 7.36
CA MET A 99 -1.56 5.03 6.50
C MET A 99 -2.76 4.44 7.22
N ILE A 100 -3.85 4.27 6.47
CA ILE A 100 -4.97 3.42 6.87
C ILE A 100 -5.04 2.29 5.86
N ILE A 101 -4.96 1.05 6.34
CA ILE A 101 -4.82 -0.13 5.49
C ILE A 101 -5.90 -1.15 5.84
N VAL A 102 -6.74 -1.50 4.86
CA VAL A 102 -7.60 -2.67 4.94
C VAL A 102 -6.83 -3.83 4.32
N THR A 103 -6.62 -4.90 5.07
CA THR A 103 -5.82 -6.04 4.62
C THR A 103 -6.23 -7.33 5.31
N HIS A 104 -5.99 -8.45 4.64
CA HIS A 104 -6.03 -9.79 5.20
C HIS A 104 -4.62 -10.37 5.44
N GLU A 105 -3.56 -9.60 5.21
CA GLU A 105 -2.18 -9.97 5.48
C GLU A 105 -1.85 -9.77 6.97
N MET A 106 -2.20 -10.77 7.81
CA MET A 106 -2.08 -10.63 9.28
C MET A 106 -0.64 -10.47 9.74
N GLY A 107 0.32 -11.15 9.08
CA GLY A 107 1.75 -10.99 9.36
C GLY A 107 2.24 -9.56 9.15
N PHE A 108 1.86 -8.96 8.03
CA PHE A 108 2.17 -7.57 7.72
C PHE A 108 1.53 -6.60 8.72
N ALA A 109 0.23 -6.78 9.00
CA ALA A 109 -0.46 -5.93 9.98
C ALA A 109 0.18 -5.99 11.37
N ARG A 110 0.62 -7.18 11.80
CA ARG A 110 1.31 -7.38 13.08
C ARG A 110 2.66 -6.65 13.14
N GLU A 111 3.38 -6.63 12.02
CA GLU A 111 4.73 -6.06 11.94
C GLU A 111 4.72 -4.52 11.87
N VAL A 112 3.81 -3.93 11.10
CA VAL A 112 3.88 -2.50 10.78
C VAL A 112 2.85 -1.61 11.48
N ALA A 113 1.74 -2.18 11.95
CA ALA A 113 0.66 -1.38 12.50
C ALA A 113 1.00 -0.83 13.89
N ASN A 114 0.67 0.44 14.13
CA ASN A 114 0.66 1.00 15.48
C ASN A 114 -0.68 0.71 16.17
N LYS A 115 -1.74 0.55 15.38
CA LYS A 115 -3.09 0.27 15.85
C LYS A 115 -3.79 -0.66 14.87
N VAL A 116 -4.44 -1.67 15.40
CA VAL A 116 -5.26 -2.62 14.64
C VAL A 116 -6.72 -2.44 15.04
N VAL A 117 -7.60 -2.48 14.05
CA VAL A 117 -9.05 -2.41 14.22
C VAL A 117 -9.65 -3.66 13.57
N PHE A 118 -10.34 -4.48 14.35
CA PHE A 118 -11.08 -5.62 13.84
C PHE A 118 -12.56 -5.25 13.68
N MET A 119 -13.05 -5.38 12.46
CA MET A 119 -14.44 -5.11 12.11
C MET A 119 -15.15 -6.39 11.67
N ALA A 120 -16.34 -6.58 12.14
CA ALA A 120 -17.26 -7.62 11.67
C ALA A 120 -18.70 -7.15 11.82
N ASP A 121 -19.57 -7.62 10.93
CA ASP A 121 -21.01 -7.30 10.93
C ASP A 121 -21.30 -5.77 10.90
N GLY A 122 -20.42 -5.00 10.22
CA GLY A 122 -20.57 -3.56 10.07
C GLY A 122 -20.16 -2.71 11.29
N ILE A 123 -19.64 -3.33 12.35
CA ILE A 123 -19.20 -2.63 13.58
C ILE A 123 -17.76 -2.96 13.96
N ILE A 124 -17.15 -2.08 14.74
CA ILE A 124 -15.86 -2.34 15.36
C ILE A 124 -16.07 -3.31 16.53
N GLN A 125 -15.54 -4.51 16.42
CA GLN A 125 -15.61 -5.55 17.45
C GLN A 125 -14.50 -5.40 18.49
N GLU A 126 -13.29 -5.05 18.03
CA GLU A 126 -12.15 -4.83 18.89
C GLU A 126 -11.11 -3.94 18.22
N TYR A 127 -10.33 -3.20 19.03
CA TYR A 127 -9.19 -2.43 18.55
C TYR A 127 -8.10 -2.29 19.63
N GLY A 128 -6.89 -2.08 19.19
CA GLY A 128 -5.77 -1.88 20.11
C GLY A 128 -4.40 -1.96 19.41
N SER A 129 -3.35 -2.15 20.20
CA SER A 129 -2.04 -2.48 19.66
C SER A 129 -2.05 -3.85 18.96
N PRO A 130 -1.13 -4.13 18.04
CA PRO A 130 -1.00 -5.46 17.43
C PRO A 130 -0.92 -6.58 18.47
N GLU A 131 -0.13 -6.41 19.51
CA GLU A 131 0.01 -7.37 20.61
C GLU A 131 -1.36 -7.69 21.25
N LYS A 132 -2.13 -6.64 21.59
CA LYS A 132 -3.45 -6.82 22.20
C LYS A 132 -4.40 -7.58 21.27
N VAL A 133 -4.47 -7.19 19.99
CA VAL A 133 -5.44 -7.75 19.04
C VAL A 133 -5.07 -9.15 18.58
N PHE A 134 -3.78 -9.45 18.37
CA PHE A 134 -3.34 -10.74 17.84
C PHE A 134 -2.98 -11.77 18.92
N GLU A 135 -2.48 -11.34 20.10
CA GLU A 135 -2.01 -12.24 21.14
C GLU A 135 -2.98 -12.37 22.32
N HIS A 136 -3.75 -11.30 22.58
CA HIS A 136 -4.69 -11.25 23.71
C HIS A 136 -6.09 -10.79 23.30
N PRO A 137 -6.67 -11.39 22.23
CA PRO A 137 -8.02 -11.00 21.77
C PRO A 137 -9.08 -11.26 22.83
N GLN A 138 -10.02 -10.34 22.97
CA GLN A 138 -11.12 -10.43 23.93
C GLN A 138 -12.47 -10.79 23.26
N SER A 139 -12.66 -10.35 22.01
CA SER A 139 -13.87 -10.63 21.25
C SER A 139 -13.90 -12.09 20.81
N GLU A 140 -14.98 -12.82 21.13
CA GLU A 140 -15.19 -14.20 20.66
C GLU A 140 -15.14 -14.27 19.12
N ARG A 141 -15.66 -13.23 18.45
CA ARG A 141 -15.65 -13.13 16.99
C ARG A 141 -14.23 -13.03 16.43
N LEU A 142 -13.36 -12.23 17.08
CA LEU A 142 -11.95 -12.10 16.72
C LEU A 142 -11.18 -13.41 17.00
N ILE A 143 -11.38 -14.02 18.16
CA ILE A 143 -10.77 -15.31 18.52
C ILE A 143 -11.09 -16.39 17.46
N SER A 144 -12.38 -16.49 17.10
CA SER A 144 -12.82 -17.43 16.06
C SER A 144 -12.21 -17.13 14.68
N PHE A 145 -12.06 -15.85 14.34
CA PHE A 145 -11.44 -15.41 13.07
C PHE A 145 -9.96 -15.77 13.05
N LEU A 146 -9.19 -15.38 14.07
CA LEU A 146 -7.76 -15.64 14.15
C LEU A 146 -7.45 -17.14 14.15
N GLY A 147 -8.25 -17.94 14.83
CA GLY A 147 -8.11 -19.40 14.84
C GLY A 147 -8.30 -20.06 13.48
N LYS A 148 -8.96 -19.39 12.52
CA LYS A 148 -9.11 -19.88 11.14
C LYS A 148 -8.02 -19.39 10.18
N VAL A 149 -7.49 -18.19 10.44
CA VAL A 149 -6.54 -17.51 9.54
C VAL A 149 -5.09 -17.84 9.91
N LEU A 150 -4.82 -18.08 11.20
CA LEU A 150 -3.47 -18.38 11.68
C LEU A 150 -3.24 -19.89 11.92
N ALA A 151 -4.25 -20.73 11.71
CA ALA A 151 -4.14 -22.18 11.71
C ALA A 151 -3.55 -22.66 10.40
#